data_0723a4b40e0e39ec5e7a7e357685e550
#
_entry.id   0723a4b40e0e39ec5e7a7e357685e550
#
_cell.length_a   1.000
_cell.length_b   1.000
_cell.length_c   1.000
_cell.angle_alpha   90.00
_cell.angle_beta   90.00
_cell.angle_gamma   90.00
#
_symmetry.space_group_name_H-M   'P 1'
#
loop_
_entity.id
_entity.type
_entity.pdbx_description
1 polymer ?
#
loop_
_entity_poly.entity_id
_entity_poly.type
_entity_poly.pdbx_seq_one_letter_code
_entity_poly.pdbx_strand_id
1 'polypeptide(L)'
;MKRFVKFSLLAGLAGSLIAGPVHAQMQRDGYKFLEAVKERDGTQVTEFLSEPGSVLVNTRDVVSGETALHIVTQRRDAVWLRFLLAKGSNPNIADKNGTTPLQLASQLGFTEGVEVLAEGGADVDVPDSTGETPLIAAVHRRDSGLVRLLIDKGANADRADNSGRTARDYAMLLGARSSMLEEIERAEAERGEDSQAYGPS
;
A
#
# COMPACT_ATOMS: atom_id res chain seq x y z
N MET A 1 21.15 -75.89 -19.63
CA MET A 1 21.80 -74.71 -19.11
C MET A 1 21.42 -73.53 -19.96
N LYS A 2 20.43 -72.73 -19.59
CA LYS A 2 20.11 -71.41 -20.19
C LYS A 2 19.78 -70.45 -19.11
N ARG A 3 20.64 -69.44 -18.88
CA ARG A 3 20.48 -68.37 -17.89
C ARG A 3 19.50 -67.32 -18.42
N PHE A 4 18.42 -67.09 -17.71
CA PHE A 4 17.53 -65.95 -17.94
C PHE A 4 18.04 -64.75 -17.14
N VAL A 5 18.41 -63.69 -17.84
CA VAL A 5 18.71 -62.39 -17.28
C VAL A 5 17.40 -61.66 -17.11
N LYS A 6 17.02 -61.33 -15.86
CA LYS A 6 15.89 -60.46 -15.58
C LYS A 6 16.33 -59.01 -15.67
N PHE A 7 15.79 -58.29 -16.64
CA PHE A 7 15.86 -56.83 -16.70
C PHE A 7 14.83 -56.26 -15.74
N SER A 8 15.28 -55.64 -14.66
CA SER A 8 14.43 -54.82 -13.80
C SER A 8 14.27 -53.45 -14.42
N LEU A 9 13.07 -53.15 -14.88
CA LEU A 9 12.67 -51.81 -15.31
C LEU A 9 12.42 -50.98 -14.03
N LEU A 10 13.31 -50.04 -13.72
CA LEU A 10 13.07 -49.00 -12.71
C LEU A 10 12.15 -47.97 -13.34
N ALA A 11 10.86 -48.01 -12.99
CA ALA A 11 9.90 -46.96 -13.30
C ALA A 11 10.17 -45.75 -12.37
N GLY A 12 10.79 -44.71 -12.91
CA GLY A 12 10.92 -43.43 -12.26
C GLY A 12 9.54 -42.79 -12.08
N LEU A 13 9.02 -42.76 -10.84
CA LEU A 13 7.89 -41.94 -10.50
C LEU A 13 8.35 -40.47 -10.54
N ALA A 14 8.03 -39.79 -11.62
CA ALA A 14 8.03 -38.35 -11.65
C ALA A 14 6.92 -37.87 -10.69
N GLY A 15 7.32 -37.36 -9.53
CA GLY A 15 6.41 -36.73 -8.56
C GLY A 15 5.85 -35.45 -9.17
N SER A 16 4.68 -35.53 -9.81
CA SER A 16 3.85 -34.38 -10.09
C SER A 16 3.43 -33.79 -8.74
N LEU A 17 4.02 -32.68 -8.36
CA LEU A 17 3.55 -31.82 -7.28
C LEU A 17 2.10 -31.42 -7.61
N ILE A 18 1.14 -32.08 -6.98
CA ILE A 18 -0.28 -31.72 -7.02
C ILE A 18 -0.45 -30.50 -6.11
N ALA A 19 -0.08 -29.33 -6.63
CA ALA A 19 -0.39 -28.06 -5.98
C ALA A 19 -1.85 -27.58 -6.24
N GLY A 20 -2.65 -28.38 -6.92
CA GLY A 20 -3.94 -28.00 -7.48
C GLY A 20 -5.05 -27.63 -6.50
N PRO A 21 -5.44 -28.44 -5.52
CA PRO A 21 -6.64 -28.16 -4.73
C PRO A 21 -6.47 -27.06 -3.69
N VAL A 22 -5.31 -26.97 -3.03
CA VAL A 22 -5.04 -25.97 -1.98
C VAL A 22 -4.93 -24.56 -2.57
N HIS A 23 -4.28 -24.41 -3.70
CA HIS A 23 -4.14 -23.12 -4.38
C HIS A 23 -5.49 -22.59 -4.90
N ALA A 24 -6.30 -23.46 -5.48
CA ALA A 24 -7.65 -23.11 -5.94
C ALA A 24 -8.59 -22.72 -4.79
N GLN A 25 -8.45 -23.38 -3.63
CA GLN A 25 -9.21 -23.04 -2.42
C GLN A 25 -8.79 -21.64 -1.92
N MET A 26 -7.50 -21.38 -1.78
CA MET A 26 -6.97 -20.11 -1.31
C MET A 26 -7.38 -18.93 -2.22
N GLN A 27 -7.38 -19.11 -3.54
CA GLN A 27 -7.88 -18.10 -4.48
C GLN A 27 -9.38 -17.83 -4.29
N ARG A 28 -10.18 -18.87 -4.04
CA ARG A 28 -11.61 -18.75 -3.80
C ARG A 28 -11.92 -18.03 -2.50
N ASP A 29 -11.19 -18.35 -1.44
CA ASP A 29 -11.36 -17.72 -0.14
C ASP A 29 -10.87 -16.27 -0.15
N GLY A 30 -9.79 -15.98 -0.89
CA GLY A 30 -9.32 -14.62 -1.14
C GLY A 30 -10.35 -13.76 -1.88
N TYR A 31 -11.00 -14.29 -2.91
CA TYR A 31 -12.09 -13.59 -3.60
C TYR A 31 -13.25 -13.28 -2.66
N LYS A 32 -13.71 -14.28 -1.90
CA LYS A 32 -14.81 -14.10 -0.93
C LYS A 32 -14.47 -13.09 0.16
N PHE A 33 -13.22 -13.10 0.64
CA PHE A 33 -12.73 -12.10 1.59
C PHE A 33 -12.83 -10.68 1.03
N LEU A 34 -12.36 -10.44 -0.21
CA LEU A 34 -12.46 -9.12 -0.83
C LEU A 34 -13.91 -8.69 -1.07
N GLU A 35 -14.80 -9.61 -1.46
CA GLU A 35 -16.24 -9.34 -1.57
C GLU A 35 -16.85 -8.94 -0.22
N ALA A 36 -16.54 -9.68 0.86
CA ALA A 36 -17.00 -9.34 2.21
C ALA A 36 -16.51 -7.93 2.65
N VAL A 37 -15.28 -7.55 2.26
CA VAL A 37 -14.77 -6.19 2.49
C VAL A 37 -15.55 -5.14 1.68
N LYS A 38 -15.88 -5.41 0.41
CA LYS A 38 -16.70 -4.53 -0.43
C LYS A 38 -18.10 -4.33 0.16
N GLU A 39 -18.70 -5.40 0.64
CA GLU A 39 -20.04 -5.41 1.23
C GLU A 39 -20.09 -4.87 2.67
N ARG A 40 -18.92 -4.58 3.28
CA ARG A 40 -18.77 -4.19 4.69
C ARG A 40 -19.28 -5.26 5.67
N ASP A 41 -19.20 -6.52 5.31
CA ASP A 41 -19.54 -7.63 6.20
C ASP A 41 -18.40 -7.88 7.20
N GLY A 42 -18.42 -7.14 8.30
CA GLY A 42 -17.41 -7.26 9.35
C GLY A 42 -17.39 -8.64 10.03
N THR A 43 -18.51 -9.35 10.06
CA THR A 43 -18.60 -10.69 10.62
C THR A 43 -17.84 -11.67 9.74
N GLN A 44 -18.12 -11.68 8.45
CA GLN A 44 -17.45 -12.55 7.48
C GLN A 44 -15.94 -12.24 7.38
N VAL A 45 -15.57 -10.93 7.33
CA VAL A 45 -14.16 -10.52 7.31
C VAL A 45 -13.43 -10.99 8.57
N THR A 46 -14.05 -10.88 9.74
CA THR A 46 -13.46 -11.35 10.99
C THR A 46 -13.28 -12.86 10.99
N GLU A 47 -14.24 -13.62 10.46
CA GLU A 47 -14.16 -15.08 10.32
C GLU A 47 -12.97 -15.48 9.43
N PHE A 48 -12.80 -14.88 8.25
CA PHE A 48 -11.65 -15.12 7.37
C PHE A 48 -10.29 -14.81 8.01
N LEU A 49 -10.25 -13.83 8.91
CA LEU A 49 -9.02 -13.37 9.58
C LEU A 49 -8.84 -13.98 10.99
N SER A 50 -9.74 -14.89 11.43
CA SER A 50 -9.68 -15.50 12.76
C SER A 50 -8.60 -16.59 12.86
N GLU A 51 -8.20 -17.20 11.75
CA GLU A 51 -7.17 -18.23 11.74
C GLU A 51 -5.78 -17.61 11.94
N PRO A 52 -4.99 -18.11 12.93
CA PRO A 52 -3.64 -17.63 13.16
C PRO A 52 -2.77 -17.82 11.91
N GLY A 53 -2.10 -16.73 11.48
CA GLY A 53 -1.26 -16.75 10.28
C GLY A 53 -2.03 -16.66 8.96
N SER A 54 -3.31 -16.28 8.98
CA SER A 54 -4.07 -16.06 7.76
C SER A 54 -3.38 -15.02 6.87
N VAL A 55 -3.03 -15.44 5.66
CA VAL A 55 -2.45 -14.55 4.63
C VAL A 55 -3.53 -13.81 3.83
N LEU A 56 -4.81 -14.10 4.10
CA LEU A 56 -5.95 -13.55 3.34
C LEU A 56 -6.05 -12.02 3.46
N VAL A 57 -5.60 -11.45 4.57
CA VAL A 57 -5.62 -9.99 4.79
C VAL A 57 -4.86 -9.21 3.70
N ASN A 58 -3.87 -9.85 3.06
CA ASN A 58 -3.07 -9.30 1.98
C ASN A 58 -3.44 -9.85 0.59
N THR A 59 -4.61 -10.47 0.47
CA THR A 59 -5.12 -10.93 -0.82
C THR A 59 -5.23 -9.78 -1.80
N ARG A 60 -4.85 -10.06 -3.05
CA ARG A 60 -4.97 -9.13 -4.18
C ARG A 60 -6.07 -9.59 -5.14
N ASP A 61 -6.86 -8.66 -5.60
CA ASP A 61 -7.79 -8.91 -6.69
C ASP A 61 -7.04 -9.38 -7.94
N VAL A 62 -7.55 -10.41 -8.60
CA VAL A 62 -6.85 -11.03 -9.76
C VAL A 62 -6.80 -10.10 -10.97
N VAL A 63 -7.80 -9.22 -11.12
CA VAL A 63 -7.94 -8.31 -12.25
C VAL A 63 -7.22 -6.99 -11.99
N SER A 64 -7.53 -6.31 -10.90
CA SER A 64 -6.97 -4.97 -10.58
C SER A 64 -5.67 -5.04 -9.78
N GLY A 65 -5.43 -6.10 -9.02
CA GLY A 65 -4.34 -6.20 -8.05
C GLY A 65 -4.61 -5.45 -6.75
N GLU A 66 -5.79 -4.87 -6.59
CA GLU A 66 -6.19 -4.16 -5.38
C GLU A 66 -6.26 -5.09 -4.17
N THR A 67 -5.87 -4.56 -3.02
CA THR A 67 -6.02 -5.22 -1.72
C THR A 67 -7.26 -4.68 -0.99
N ALA A 68 -7.61 -5.29 0.12
CA ALA A 68 -8.65 -4.78 1.01
C ALA A 68 -8.42 -3.30 1.40
N LEU A 69 -7.15 -2.89 1.63
CA LEU A 69 -6.82 -1.49 1.92
C LEU A 69 -7.16 -0.55 0.77
N HIS A 70 -6.95 -0.92 -0.50
CA HIS A 70 -7.37 -0.11 -1.64
C HIS A 70 -8.88 0.09 -1.67
N ILE A 71 -9.64 -1.01 -1.49
CA ILE A 71 -11.11 -0.98 -1.51
C ILE A 71 -11.65 -0.01 -0.46
N VAL A 72 -11.13 -0.09 0.77
CA VAL A 72 -11.61 0.78 1.87
C VAL A 72 -11.11 2.22 1.73
N THR A 73 -9.92 2.43 1.14
CA THR A 73 -9.39 3.76 0.81
C THR A 73 -10.25 4.45 -0.23
N GLN A 74 -10.64 3.74 -1.28
CA GLN A 74 -11.48 4.26 -2.36
C GLN A 74 -12.83 4.76 -1.87
N ARG A 75 -13.41 4.10 -0.87
CA ARG A 75 -14.65 4.54 -0.23
C ARG A 75 -14.45 5.49 0.97
N ARG A 76 -13.22 5.94 1.23
CA ARG A 76 -12.82 6.86 2.32
C ARG A 76 -13.25 6.39 3.71
N ASP A 77 -13.00 5.12 4.01
CA ASP A 77 -13.46 4.49 5.26
C ASP A 77 -12.28 4.29 6.23
N ALA A 78 -11.98 5.32 7.03
CA ALA A 78 -10.89 5.30 7.99
C ALA A 78 -11.06 4.23 9.08
N VAL A 79 -12.31 3.92 9.45
CA VAL A 79 -12.60 2.89 10.46
C VAL A 79 -12.14 1.52 9.96
N TRP A 80 -12.46 1.18 8.72
CA TRP A 80 -12.03 -0.07 8.12
C TRP A 80 -10.54 -0.09 7.80
N LEU A 81 -9.92 1.06 7.48
CA LEU A 81 -8.46 1.13 7.35
C LEU A 81 -7.78 0.72 8.66
N ARG A 82 -8.16 1.34 9.80
CA ARG A 82 -7.61 1.00 11.11
C ARG A 82 -7.83 -0.47 11.45
N PHE A 83 -9.03 -0.98 11.20
CA PHE A 83 -9.36 -2.39 11.45
C PHE A 83 -8.45 -3.34 10.65
N LEU A 84 -8.30 -3.14 9.34
CA LEU A 84 -7.49 -4.00 8.49
C LEU A 84 -6.00 -3.91 8.82
N LEU A 85 -5.48 -2.72 9.12
CA LEU A 85 -4.10 -2.53 9.58
C LEU A 85 -3.85 -3.25 10.90
N ALA A 86 -4.78 -3.17 11.85
CA ALA A 86 -4.70 -3.91 13.11
C ALA A 86 -4.74 -5.44 12.91
N LYS A 87 -5.30 -5.93 11.79
CA LYS A 87 -5.28 -7.33 11.39
C LYS A 87 -4.03 -7.74 10.61
N GLY A 88 -3.05 -6.83 10.44
CA GLY A 88 -1.77 -7.09 9.80
C GLY A 88 -1.78 -6.89 8.27
N SER A 89 -2.71 -6.10 7.74
CA SER A 89 -2.64 -5.69 6.33
C SER A 89 -1.36 -4.92 6.06
N ASN A 90 -0.64 -5.29 5.00
CA ASN A 90 0.52 -4.56 4.54
C ASN A 90 0.10 -3.35 3.69
N PRO A 91 0.35 -2.10 4.16
CA PRO A 91 -0.07 -0.89 3.45
C PRO A 91 0.77 -0.56 2.21
N ASN A 92 1.87 -1.29 1.99
CA ASN A 92 2.83 -1.05 0.91
C ASN A 92 2.62 -1.94 -0.32
N ILE A 93 1.58 -2.75 -0.34
CA ILE A 93 1.24 -3.55 -1.52
C ILE A 93 0.58 -2.63 -2.55
N ALA A 94 1.23 -2.50 -3.71
CA ALA A 94 0.67 -1.74 -4.84
C ALA A 94 -0.31 -2.58 -5.67
N ASP A 95 -1.26 -1.93 -6.32
CA ASP A 95 -2.14 -2.53 -7.34
C ASP A 95 -1.36 -2.84 -8.63
N LYS A 96 -2.04 -3.25 -9.72
CA LYS A 96 -1.39 -3.51 -11.01
C LYS A 96 -0.88 -2.26 -11.72
N ASN A 97 -1.34 -1.08 -11.33
CA ASN A 97 -0.87 0.20 -11.86
C ASN A 97 0.34 0.74 -11.08
N GLY A 98 0.76 0.04 -10.03
CA GLY A 98 1.82 0.48 -9.14
C GLY A 98 1.36 1.44 -8.04
N THR A 99 0.05 1.64 -7.88
CA THR A 99 -0.53 2.56 -6.89
C THR A 99 -0.66 1.87 -5.54
N THR A 100 -0.13 2.46 -4.47
CA THR A 100 -0.34 2.00 -3.09
C THR A 100 -1.61 2.59 -2.47
N PRO A 101 -2.16 2.01 -1.39
CA PRO A 101 -3.30 2.60 -0.68
C PRO A 101 -3.05 4.05 -0.24
N LEU A 102 -1.82 4.41 0.18
CA LEU A 102 -1.48 5.77 0.58
C LEU A 102 -1.48 6.74 -0.61
N GLN A 103 -0.90 6.35 -1.75
CA GLN A 103 -0.99 7.13 -2.98
C GLN A 103 -2.44 7.36 -3.40
N LEU A 104 -3.26 6.31 -3.38
CA LEU A 104 -4.69 6.42 -3.68
C LEU A 104 -5.41 7.39 -2.72
N ALA A 105 -5.11 7.32 -1.41
CA ALA A 105 -5.66 8.26 -0.43
C ALA A 105 -5.25 9.72 -0.74
N SER A 106 -3.98 9.96 -1.11
CA SER A 106 -3.46 11.27 -1.49
C SER A 106 -4.14 11.78 -2.76
N GLN A 107 -4.25 10.96 -3.80
CA GLN A 107 -4.95 11.31 -5.04
C GLN A 107 -6.42 11.65 -4.81
N LEU A 108 -7.08 10.98 -3.88
CA LEU A 108 -8.46 11.25 -3.49
C LEU A 108 -8.60 12.47 -2.56
N GLY A 109 -7.53 13.01 -2.00
CA GLY A 109 -7.57 14.01 -0.93
C GLY A 109 -8.25 13.47 0.34
N PHE A 110 -8.02 12.20 0.64
CA PHE A 110 -8.51 11.55 1.85
C PHE A 110 -7.47 11.67 2.96
N THR A 111 -7.34 12.87 3.55
CA THR A 111 -6.31 13.22 4.52
C THR A 111 -6.30 12.30 5.74
N GLU A 112 -7.46 11.97 6.33
CA GLU A 112 -7.54 11.00 7.44
C GLU A 112 -7.05 9.62 7.03
N GLY A 113 -7.30 9.20 5.78
CA GLY A 113 -6.80 7.92 5.25
C GLY A 113 -5.28 7.91 5.11
N VAL A 114 -4.68 9.03 4.65
CA VAL A 114 -3.23 9.19 4.58
C VAL A 114 -2.60 9.10 5.97
N GLU A 115 -3.17 9.77 6.96
CA GLU A 115 -2.71 9.72 8.35
C GLU A 115 -2.73 8.29 8.89
N VAL A 116 -3.87 7.61 8.78
CA VAL A 116 -4.05 6.22 9.26
C VAL A 116 -3.10 5.25 8.58
N LEU A 117 -2.89 5.39 7.26
CA LEU A 117 -1.99 4.53 6.51
C LEU A 117 -0.52 4.77 6.88
N ALA A 118 -0.11 6.04 7.03
CA ALA A 118 1.25 6.39 7.45
C ALA A 118 1.55 5.87 8.87
N GLU A 119 0.61 6.01 9.82
CA GLU A 119 0.71 5.42 11.16
C GLU A 119 0.76 3.90 11.13
N GLY A 120 0.10 3.28 10.14
CA GLY A 120 0.14 1.85 9.88
C GLY A 120 1.41 1.35 9.16
N GLY A 121 2.40 2.21 8.95
CA GLY A 121 3.69 1.86 8.33
C GLY A 121 3.70 1.95 6.81
N ALA A 122 2.78 2.72 6.20
CA ALA A 122 2.87 3.03 4.78
C ALA A 122 4.10 3.91 4.49
N ASP A 123 4.84 3.57 3.44
CA ASP A 123 5.89 4.44 2.90
C ASP A 123 5.25 5.66 2.23
N VAL A 124 5.55 6.85 2.77
CA VAL A 124 4.97 8.12 2.34
C VAL A 124 5.62 8.67 1.07
N ASP A 125 6.73 8.07 0.65
CA ASP A 125 7.51 8.52 -0.51
C ASP A 125 7.46 7.57 -1.72
N VAL A 126 6.67 6.50 -1.68
CA VAL A 126 6.55 5.57 -2.82
C VAL A 126 6.02 6.32 -4.05
N PRO A 127 6.78 6.38 -5.17
CA PRO A 127 6.31 6.98 -6.40
C PRO A 127 5.33 6.04 -7.13
N ASP A 128 4.40 6.61 -7.88
CA ASP A 128 3.59 5.87 -8.84
C ASP A 128 4.37 5.55 -10.14
N SER A 129 3.69 5.01 -11.15
CA SER A 129 4.29 4.66 -12.45
C SER A 129 4.85 5.87 -13.21
N THR A 130 4.42 7.10 -12.89
CA THR A 130 4.92 8.37 -13.46
C THR A 130 6.04 8.98 -12.63
N GLY A 131 6.39 8.37 -11.50
CA GLY A 131 7.32 8.90 -10.53
C GLY A 131 6.69 9.90 -9.56
N GLU A 132 5.37 10.15 -9.68
CA GLU A 132 4.67 11.09 -8.81
C GLU A 132 4.58 10.54 -7.38
N THR A 133 5.13 11.30 -6.43
CA THR A 133 5.03 10.96 -5.01
C THR A 133 3.70 11.46 -4.42
N PRO A 134 3.25 10.91 -3.26
CA PRO A 134 2.09 11.43 -2.56
C PRO A 134 2.15 12.94 -2.29
N LEU A 135 3.35 13.47 -2.02
CA LEU A 135 3.56 14.90 -1.78
C LEU A 135 3.39 15.73 -3.07
N ILE A 136 3.91 15.24 -4.22
CA ILE A 136 3.68 15.89 -5.51
C ILE A 136 2.18 15.92 -5.83
N ALA A 137 1.46 14.82 -5.61
CA ALA A 137 0.01 14.76 -5.79
C ALA A 137 -0.74 15.79 -4.91
N ALA A 138 -0.32 15.96 -3.65
CA ALA A 138 -0.89 16.96 -2.74
C ALA A 138 -0.66 18.40 -3.26
N VAL A 139 0.54 18.69 -3.79
CA VAL A 139 0.85 20.00 -4.39
C VAL A 139 0.00 20.26 -5.64
N HIS A 140 -0.16 19.28 -6.53
CA HIS A 140 -1.04 19.40 -7.70
C HIS A 140 -2.49 19.69 -7.32
N ARG A 141 -2.96 19.12 -6.22
CA ARG A 141 -4.28 19.39 -5.67
C ARG A 141 -4.39 20.72 -4.93
N ARG A 142 -3.29 21.39 -4.67
CA ARG A 142 -3.20 22.59 -3.83
C ARG A 142 -3.78 22.36 -2.42
N ASP A 143 -3.55 21.16 -1.89
CA ASP A 143 -4.04 20.76 -0.57
C ASP A 143 -2.94 20.97 0.48
N SER A 144 -2.91 22.18 1.06
CA SER A 144 -1.89 22.56 2.05
C SER A 144 -1.95 21.72 3.33
N GLY A 145 -3.16 21.27 3.73
CA GLY A 145 -3.31 20.38 4.88
C GLY A 145 -2.67 19.03 4.66
N LEU A 146 -2.86 18.45 3.46
CA LEU A 146 -2.24 17.18 3.08
C LEU A 146 -0.72 17.32 2.88
N VAL A 147 -0.25 18.44 2.32
CA VAL A 147 1.20 18.75 2.20
C VAL A 147 1.85 18.73 3.57
N ARG A 148 1.30 19.47 4.55
CA ARG A 148 1.79 19.50 5.91
C ARG A 148 1.84 18.10 6.52
N LEU A 149 0.72 17.40 6.49
CA LEU A 149 0.62 16.03 7.04
C LEU A 149 1.70 15.10 6.45
N LEU A 150 1.88 15.10 5.14
CA LEU A 150 2.89 14.24 4.48
C LEU A 150 4.31 14.59 4.92
N ILE A 151 4.65 15.89 5.04
CA ILE A 151 5.96 16.33 5.53
C ILE A 151 6.15 15.93 7.00
N ASP A 152 5.14 16.11 7.85
CA ASP A 152 5.18 15.69 9.26
C ASP A 152 5.41 14.16 9.37
N LYS A 153 4.82 13.39 8.46
CA LYS A 153 5.04 11.93 8.39
C LYS A 153 6.34 11.52 7.69
N GLY A 154 7.17 12.48 7.28
CA GLY A 154 8.53 12.24 6.78
C GLY A 154 8.70 12.30 5.27
N ALA A 155 7.70 12.73 4.51
CA ALA A 155 7.83 12.86 3.06
C ALA A 155 8.97 13.81 2.67
N ASN A 156 9.66 13.47 1.59
CA ASN A 156 10.80 14.23 1.04
C ASN A 156 10.32 15.15 -0.09
N ALA A 157 10.36 16.46 0.14
CA ALA A 157 9.94 17.47 -0.83
C ALA A 157 10.88 17.59 -2.05
N ASP A 158 12.08 17.04 -1.96
CA ASP A 158 13.10 17.09 -3.00
C ASP A 158 13.22 15.76 -3.79
N ARG A 159 12.30 14.80 -3.56
CA ARG A 159 12.20 13.60 -4.40
C ARG A 159 11.57 13.95 -5.74
N ALA A 160 12.33 13.72 -6.81
CA ALA A 160 11.88 14.03 -8.17
C ALA A 160 11.02 12.92 -8.79
N ASP A 161 10.06 13.32 -9.61
CA ASP A 161 9.32 12.44 -10.51
C ASP A 161 10.14 12.04 -11.76
N ASN A 162 9.54 11.30 -12.68
CA ASN A 162 10.19 10.87 -13.93
C ASN A 162 10.51 12.01 -14.89
N SER A 163 9.96 13.21 -14.68
CA SER A 163 10.30 14.43 -15.44
C SER A 163 11.47 15.22 -14.81
N GLY A 164 11.96 14.76 -13.66
CA GLY A 164 13.01 15.40 -12.88
C GLY A 164 12.51 16.55 -12.00
N ARG A 165 11.20 16.69 -11.80
CA ARG A 165 10.61 17.73 -10.95
C ARG A 165 10.23 17.22 -9.58
N THR A 166 10.49 18.06 -8.58
CA THR A 166 10.19 17.81 -7.18
C THR A 166 8.86 18.46 -6.76
N ALA A 167 8.32 18.10 -5.58
CA ALA A 167 7.16 18.78 -5.01
C ALA A 167 7.42 20.31 -4.86
N ARG A 168 8.64 20.66 -4.50
CA ARG A 168 9.10 22.06 -4.39
C ARG A 168 9.09 22.78 -5.73
N ASP A 169 9.57 22.15 -6.79
CA ASP A 169 9.54 22.71 -8.13
C ASP A 169 8.11 22.96 -8.62
N TYR A 170 7.21 22.02 -8.38
CA TYR A 170 5.79 22.20 -8.71
C TYR A 170 5.14 23.32 -7.90
N ALA A 171 5.48 23.45 -6.61
CA ALA A 171 5.00 24.54 -5.78
C ALA A 171 5.50 25.92 -6.29
N MET A 172 6.75 26.01 -6.75
CA MET A 172 7.30 27.23 -7.39
C MET A 172 6.58 27.58 -8.69
N LEU A 173 6.19 26.58 -9.51
CA LEU A 173 5.44 26.81 -10.76
C LEU A 173 4.03 27.38 -10.49
N LEU A 174 3.47 27.19 -9.31
CA LEU A 174 2.20 27.82 -8.90
C LEU A 174 2.35 29.31 -8.59
N GLY A 175 3.57 29.83 -8.58
CA GLY A 175 3.96 31.21 -8.34
C GLY A 175 5.03 31.30 -7.25
N ALA A 176 6.02 32.17 -7.44
CA ALA A 176 7.17 32.32 -6.53
C ALA A 176 6.79 32.77 -5.08
N ARG A 177 5.54 33.13 -4.86
CA ARG A 177 4.93 33.41 -3.54
C ARG A 177 3.69 32.51 -3.34
N SER A 178 3.76 31.27 -3.83
CA SER A 178 2.62 30.37 -3.60
C SER A 178 2.60 29.98 -2.12
N SER A 179 1.42 30.07 -1.55
CA SER A 179 1.18 29.57 -0.18
C SER A 179 1.60 28.11 -0.01
N MET A 180 1.74 27.37 -1.12
CA MET A 180 2.16 26.00 -1.14
C MET A 180 3.66 25.82 -0.87
N LEU A 181 4.52 26.70 -1.46
CA LEU A 181 5.95 26.68 -1.18
C LEU A 181 6.22 27.08 0.27
N GLU A 182 5.57 28.15 0.72
CA GLU A 182 5.66 28.59 2.12
C GLU A 182 5.19 27.51 3.09
N GLU A 183 4.18 26.71 2.72
CA GLU A 183 3.69 25.60 3.53
C GLU A 183 4.73 24.47 3.62
N ILE A 184 5.38 24.12 2.50
CA ILE A 184 6.45 23.11 2.49
C ILE A 184 7.59 23.55 3.41
N GLU A 185 8.10 24.78 3.25
CA GLU A 185 9.20 25.31 4.05
C GLU A 185 8.88 25.38 5.54
N ARG A 186 7.65 25.80 5.88
CA ARG A 186 7.20 25.86 7.27
C ARG A 186 7.09 24.48 7.90
N ALA A 187 6.47 23.52 7.22
CA ALA A 187 6.30 22.17 7.75
C ALA A 187 7.65 21.45 7.96
N GLU A 188 8.62 21.68 7.05
CA GLU A 188 9.97 21.15 7.22
C GLU A 188 10.71 21.77 8.41
N ALA A 189 10.55 23.07 8.63
CA ALA A 189 11.15 23.76 9.78
C ALA A 189 10.56 23.23 11.09
N GLU A 190 9.23 23.15 11.20
CA GLU A 190 8.53 22.59 12.37
C GLU A 190 8.99 21.15 12.67
N ARG A 191 9.05 20.29 11.66
CA ARG A 191 9.58 18.92 11.81
C ARG A 191 11.05 18.88 12.27
N GLY A 192 11.86 19.80 11.77
CA GLY A 192 13.28 19.92 12.16
C GLY A 192 13.45 20.30 13.63
N GLU A 193 12.62 21.17 14.15
CA GLU A 193 12.62 21.58 15.56
C GLU A 193 12.17 20.45 16.49
N ASP A 194 11.11 19.73 16.13
CA ASP A 194 10.61 18.58 16.90
C ASP A 194 11.66 17.45 16.99
N SER A 195 12.37 17.18 15.91
CA SER A 195 13.41 16.15 15.88
C SER A 195 14.61 16.48 16.77
N GLN A 196 14.90 17.76 17.00
CA GLN A 196 15.96 18.21 17.90
C GLN A 196 15.52 18.22 19.37
N ALA A 197 14.24 18.45 19.65
CA ALA A 197 13.70 18.47 21.01
C ALA A 197 13.68 17.09 21.69
N TYR A 198 13.67 16.01 20.91
CA TYR A 198 13.66 14.63 21.38
C TYR A 198 15.02 13.90 21.25
N GLY A 199 16.13 14.59 20.94
CA GLY A 199 17.46 14.01 20.90
C GLY A 199 17.97 13.67 22.33
N PRO A 200 18.78 12.59 22.49
CA PRO A 200 19.36 12.26 23.81
C PRO A 200 20.29 13.38 24.27
N SER A 201 20.00 13.91 25.44
CA SER A 201 20.87 14.80 26.22
C SER A 201 22.02 14.05 26.84
#